data_661cec663750341a655881a55559a3e0
#
_entry.id   661cec663750341a655881a55559a3e0
#
_cell.length_a   1.000
_cell.length_b   1.000
_cell.length_c   1.000
_cell.angle_alpha   90.00
_cell.angle_beta   90.00
_cell.angle_gamma   90.00
#
_symmetry.space_group_name_H-M   'P 1'
#
loop_
_entity.id
_entity.type
_entity.pdbx_description
1 polymer ?
#
loop_
_entity_poly.entity_id
_entity_poly.type
_entity_poly.pdbx_seq_one_letter_code
_entity_poly.pdbx_strand_id
1 'polypeptide(L)'
;TFTWAHRISNRAVDFLQQPARAEEPFLMVVSYDEPHHPFTCPVEYLEKYADFYYELGEKAQDDLANKPEHHRLWAQAMPSPVGDDGLYHHPLYFACNDFVDDQIGRVINALTPEQRENTWVIYTSDHGEMMGAHKLISKGAAMYDDITRIPLIIRSPQGERRQVDTPVSHIDLLPTM
;
A
#
# COMPACT_ATOMS: atom_id res chain seq x y z
N THR A 1 7.79 -18.13 -9.84
CA THR A 1 6.38 -17.88 -9.44
C THR A 1 5.84 -16.71 -10.24
N PHE A 2 4.67 -16.86 -10.83
CA PHE A 2 4.02 -15.76 -11.54
C PHE A 2 3.15 -14.98 -10.56
N THR A 3 3.46 -13.69 -10.36
CA THR A 3 2.64 -12.73 -9.64
C THR A 3 2.52 -11.45 -10.47
N TRP A 4 1.48 -10.66 -10.26
CA TRP A 4 1.33 -9.40 -10.97
C TRP A 4 2.44 -8.41 -10.60
N ALA A 5 2.76 -8.26 -9.32
CA ALA A 5 3.82 -7.36 -8.88
C ALA A 5 5.18 -7.72 -9.51
N HIS A 6 5.53 -9.01 -9.57
CA HIS A 6 6.77 -9.43 -10.22
C HIS A 6 6.78 -9.07 -11.71
N ARG A 7 5.67 -9.28 -12.41
CA ARG A 7 5.55 -8.93 -13.84
C ARG A 7 5.64 -7.42 -14.06
N ILE A 8 4.94 -6.63 -13.25
CA ILE A 8 4.97 -5.16 -13.32
C ILE A 8 6.39 -4.65 -13.10
N SER A 9 7.07 -5.15 -12.05
CA SER A 9 8.46 -4.76 -11.75
C SER A 9 9.42 -5.12 -12.89
N ASN A 10 9.29 -6.30 -13.49
CA ASN A 10 10.13 -6.67 -14.63
C ASN A 10 9.97 -5.69 -15.78
N ARG A 11 8.72 -5.31 -16.12
CA ARG A 11 8.47 -4.33 -17.19
C ARG A 11 9.00 -2.93 -16.85
N ALA A 12 8.89 -2.52 -15.59
CA ALA A 12 9.44 -1.25 -15.13
C ALA A 12 10.98 -1.24 -15.20
N VAL A 13 11.62 -2.32 -14.78
CA VAL A 13 13.07 -2.49 -14.88
C VAL A 13 13.53 -2.49 -16.34
N ASP A 14 12.86 -3.27 -17.20
CA ASP A 14 13.16 -3.32 -18.65
C ASP A 14 13.03 -1.93 -19.30
N PHE A 15 12.03 -1.14 -18.89
CA PHE A 15 11.87 0.23 -19.36
C PHE A 15 13.02 1.13 -18.92
N LEU A 16 13.40 1.09 -17.64
CA LEU A 16 14.47 1.92 -17.09
C LEU A 16 15.85 1.59 -17.68
N GLN A 17 16.06 0.36 -18.08
CA GLN A 17 17.33 -0.12 -18.68
C GLN A 17 17.47 0.19 -20.17
N GLN A 18 16.44 0.79 -20.82
CA GLN A 18 16.54 1.20 -22.23
C GLN A 18 17.53 2.36 -22.37
N PRO A 19 18.45 2.34 -23.36
CA PRO A 19 19.43 3.41 -23.55
C PRO A 19 18.82 4.80 -23.67
N ALA A 20 17.66 4.94 -24.33
CA ALA A 20 16.95 6.21 -24.46
C ALA A 20 16.57 6.83 -23.10
N ARG A 21 16.43 6.04 -22.06
CA ARG A 21 16.07 6.53 -20.70
C ARG A 21 17.21 7.24 -19.99
N ALA A 22 18.42 7.13 -20.47
CA ALA A 22 19.54 7.93 -19.96
C ALA A 22 19.53 9.38 -20.48
N GLU A 23 18.91 9.61 -21.63
CA GLU A 23 19.00 10.90 -22.35
C GLU A 23 17.65 11.65 -22.43
N GLU A 24 16.53 10.93 -22.34
CA GLU A 24 15.20 11.50 -22.48
C GLU A 24 14.44 11.59 -21.16
N PRO A 25 13.77 12.71 -20.86
CA PRO A 25 12.86 12.80 -19.72
C PRO A 25 11.74 11.76 -19.84
N PHE A 26 11.31 11.20 -18.72
CA PHE A 26 10.18 10.29 -18.67
C PHE A 26 9.30 10.52 -17.45
N LEU A 27 8.03 10.14 -17.58
CA LEU A 27 7.11 9.91 -16.48
C LEU A 27 6.72 8.44 -16.50
N MET A 28 6.92 7.75 -15.38
CA MET A 28 6.56 6.34 -15.24
C MET A 28 5.68 6.15 -14.01
N VAL A 29 4.52 5.53 -14.21
CA VAL A 29 3.66 5.07 -13.12
C VAL A 29 3.77 3.56 -13.03
N VAL A 30 4.19 3.07 -11.87
CA VAL A 30 4.28 1.64 -11.55
C VAL A 30 3.15 1.32 -10.56
N SER A 31 2.10 0.69 -11.05
CA SER A 31 0.92 0.37 -10.26
C SER A 31 0.87 -1.13 -9.97
N TYR A 32 0.86 -1.46 -8.69
CA TYR A 32 0.73 -2.83 -8.20
C TYR A 32 -0.71 -3.12 -7.79
N ASP A 33 -1.21 -4.29 -8.15
CA ASP A 33 -2.52 -4.76 -7.70
C ASP A 33 -2.45 -5.30 -6.27
N GLU A 34 -1.34 -5.95 -5.93
CA GLU A 34 -1.10 -6.41 -4.57
C GLU A 34 -0.85 -5.21 -3.61
N PRO A 35 -1.34 -5.26 -2.39
CA PRO A 35 -1.96 -6.36 -1.66
C PRO A 35 -3.50 -6.45 -1.79
N HIS A 36 -4.08 -6.19 -2.95
CA HIS A 36 -5.52 -6.43 -3.17
C HIS A 36 -5.85 -7.92 -2.98
N HIS A 37 -7.03 -8.23 -2.46
CA HIS A 37 -7.46 -9.62 -2.34
C HIS A 37 -7.85 -10.24 -3.72
N PRO A 38 -7.67 -11.57 -3.90
CA PRO A 38 -7.09 -12.51 -2.96
C PRO A 38 -5.61 -12.21 -2.76
N PHE A 39 -5.18 -12.16 -1.51
CA PHE A 39 -3.80 -11.83 -1.14
C PHE A 39 -2.86 -12.92 -1.64
N THR A 40 -2.18 -12.66 -2.76
CA THR A 40 -1.31 -13.63 -3.42
C THR A 40 0.15 -13.16 -3.39
N CYS A 41 1.00 -13.97 -2.77
CA CYS A 41 2.44 -13.75 -2.74
C CYS A 41 3.19 -15.08 -2.81
N PRO A 42 4.50 -15.07 -3.09
CA PRO A 42 5.33 -16.26 -2.95
C PRO A 42 5.32 -16.80 -1.52
N VAL A 43 5.33 -18.13 -1.37
CA VAL A 43 5.14 -18.80 -0.07
C VAL A 43 6.24 -18.44 0.96
N GLU A 44 7.43 -18.13 0.49
CA GLU A 44 8.58 -17.74 1.31
C GLU A 44 8.33 -16.46 2.15
N TYR A 45 7.42 -15.59 1.71
CA TYR A 45 7.03 -14.40 2.48
C TYR A 45 6.05 -14.74 3.60
N LEU A 46 5.22 -15.78 3.41
CA LEU A 46 4.22 -16.18 4.39
C LEU A 46 4.82 -16.63 5.72
N GLU A 47 5.96 -17.31 5.67
CA GLU A 47 6.63 -17.86 6.86
C GLU A 47 6.96 -16.79 7.91
N LYS A 48 7.28 -15.56 7.47
CA LYS A 48 7.57 -14.42 8.35
C LYS A 48 6.36 -13.98 9.18
N TYR A 49 5.16 -14.23 8.68
CA TYR A 49 3.90 -13.70 9.23
C TYR A 49 2.97 -14.78 9.75
N ALA A 50 3.40 -16.04 9.79
CA ALA A 50 2.57 -17.16 10.22
C ALA A 50 1.95 -16.95 11.61
N ASP A 51 2.74 -16.38 12.54
CA ASP A 51 2.32 -16.08 13.93
C ASP A 51 2.20 -14.57 14.20
N PHE A 52 2.03 -13.77 13.15
CA PHE A 52 1.89 -12.31 13.29
C PHE A 52 0.44 -11.92 13.56
N TYR A 53 0.22 -11.14 14.60
CA TYR A 53 -1.07 -10.57 15.01
C TYR A 53 -0.95 -9.05 15.04
N TYR A 54 -1.91 -8.37 14.46
CA TYR A 54 -2.01 -6.92 14.45
C TYR A 54 -3.03 -6.46 15.49
N GLU A 55 -2.63 -5.59 16.41
CA GLU A 55 -3.51 -5.02 17.42
C GLU A 55 -4.31 -3.85 16.87
N LEU A 56 -5.63 -3.95 16.93
CA LEU A 56 -6.55 -2.88 16.51
C LEU A 56 -6.82 -1.84 17.59
N GLY A 57 -6.53 -2.17 18.85
CA GLY A 57 -6.83 -1.30 19.97
C GLY A 57 -8.33 -1.01 20.10
N GLU A 58 -8.69 0.23 20.44
CA GLU A 58 -10.07 0.65 20.66
C GLU A 58 -10.97 0.46 19.42
N LYS A 59 -10.40 0.46 18.22
CA LYS A 59 -11.16 0.27 16.98
C LYS A 59 -11.83 -1.11 16.89
N ALA A 60 -11.31 -2.12 17.56
CA ALA A 60 -11.91 -3.46 17.61
C ALA A 60 -13.24 -3.46 18.38
N GLN A 61 -13.44 -2.53 19.30
CA GLN A 61 -14.58 -2.47 20.21
C GLN A 61 -15.77 -1.63 19.68
N ASP A 62 -15.62 -0.98 18.52
CA ASP A 62 -16.70 -0.21 17.92
C ASP A 62 -17.89 -1.13 17.55
N ASP A 63 -19.04 -0.86 18.14
CA ASP A 63 -20.26 -1.61 17.89
C ASP A 63 -21.09 -1.09 16.70
N LEU A 64 -20.62 -0.03 16.06
CA LEU A 64 -21.29 0.67 14.95
C LEU A 64 -22.66 1.26 15.32
N ALA A 65 -23.00 1.38 16.61
CA ALA A 65 -24.33 1.84 17.05
C ALA A 65 -24.65 3.26 16.58
N ASN A 66 -23.65 4.13 16.54
CA ASN A 66 -23.75 5.53 16.13
C ASN A 66 -23.24 5.78 14.70
N LYS A 67 -23.14 4.73 13.88
CA LYS A 67 -22.67 4.84 12.50
C LYS A 67 -23.83 4.72 11.50
N PRO A 68 -23.64 5.18 10.27
CA PRO A 68 -24.62 4.99 9.21
C PRO A 68 -24.99 3.50 9.04
N GLU A 69 -26.26 3.25 8.71
CA GLU A 69 -26.78 1.88 8.61
C GLU A 69 -26.00 1.00 7.65
N HIS A 70 -25.51 1.56 6.55
CA HIS A 70 -24.74 0.78 5.57
C HIS A 70 -23.43 0.20 6.15
N HIS A 71 -22.85 0.81 7.20
CA HIS A 71 -21.69 0.21 7.90
C HIS A 71 -22.08 -1.05 8.65
N ARG A 72 -23.25 -1.06 9.30
CA ARG A 72 -23.77 -2.26 9.98
C ARG A 72 -24.11 -3.36 9.00
N LEU A 73 -24.72 -3.00 7.86
CA LEU A 73 -25.00 -3.95 6.77
C LEU A 73 -23.72 -4.53 6.17
N TRP A 74 -22.68 -3.70 6.02
CA TRP A 74 -21.38 -4.15 5.57
C TRP A 74 -20.76 -5.15 6.56
N ALA A 75 -20.72 -4.83 7.86
CA ALA A 75 -20.21 -5.73 8.89
C ALA A 75 -20.99 -7.08 8.94
N GLN A 76 -22.30 -7.05 8.68
CA GLN A 76 -23.13 -8.26 8.60
C GLN A 76 -22.82 -9.09 7.35
N ALA A 77 -22.64 -8.44 6.20
CA ALA A 77 -22.37 -9.12 4.93
C ALA A 77 -20.94 -9.70 4.86
N MET A 78 -19.99 -9.06 5.53
CA MET A 78 -18.58 -9.41 5.56
C MET A 78 -18.07 -9.35 7.01
N PRO A 79 -18.37 -10.35 7.85
CA PRO A 79 -17.96 -10.34 9.24
C PRO A 79 -16.46 -10.28 9.40
N SER A 80 -16.00 -9.41 10.32
CA SER A 80 -14.60 -9.33 10.69
C SER A 80 -14.15 -10.61 11.40
N PRO A 81 -12.97 -11.15 11.10
CA PRO A 81 -12.41 -12.30 11.81
C PRO A 81 -11.78 -11.93 13.16
N VAL A 82 -11.83 -10.66 13.56
CA VAL A 82 -11.27 -10.19 14.83
C VAL A 82 -12.09 -10.69 15.99
N GLY A 83 -11.43 -11.35 16.94
CA GLY A 83 -12.04 -11.83 18.19
C GLY A 83 -12.17 -10.74 19.26
N ASP A 84 -12.64 -11.16 20.45
CA ASP A 84 -12.80 -10.27 21.61
C ASP A 84 -11.48 -9.72 22.13
N ASP A 85 -10.35 -10.36 21.78
CA ASP A 85 -8.98 -9.92 22.09
C ASP A 85 -8.53 -8.72 21.26
N GLY A 86 -9.27 -8.34 20.23
CA GLY A 86 -8.94 -7.22 19.36
C GLY A 86 -7.77 -7.48 18.41
N LEU A 87 -7.38 -8.74 18.23
CA LEU A 87 -6.27 -9.14 17.38
C LEU A 87 -6.75 -9.53 15.98
N TYR A 88 -6.10 -8.98 14.97
CA TYR A 88 -6.31 -9.33 13.58
C TYR A 88 -5.19 -10.25 13.09
N HIS A 89 -5.56 -11.45 12.68
CA HIS A 89 -4.62 -12.44 12.14
C HIS A 89 -4.93 -12.70 10.66
N HIS A 90 -4.11 -12.16 9.77
CA HIS A 90 -4.21 -12.40 8.35
C HIS A 90 -2.81 -12.41 7.69
N PRO A 91 -2.02 -13.48 7.89
CA PRO A 91 -0.62 -13.52 7.48
C PRO A 91 -0.39 -13.26 6.00
N LEU A 92 -1.31 -13.70 5.13
CA LEU A 92 -1.21 -13.44 3.68
C LEU A 92 -1.24 -11.95 3.31
N TYR A 93 -2.02 -11.13 4.05
CA TYR A 93 -2.04 -9.69 3.81
C TYR A 93 -0.67 -9.04 4.06
N PHE A 94 -0.08 -9.35 5.21
CA PHE A 94 1.24 -8.81 5.59
C PHE A 94 2.37 -9.34 4.72
N ALA A 95 2.34 -10.64 4.40
CA ALA A 95 3.28 -11.27 3.47
C ALA A 95 3.21 -10.65 2.07
N CYS A 96 2.01 -10.32 1.61
CA CYS A 96 1.79 -9.68 0.31
C CYS A 96 2.37 -8.26 0.28
N ASN A 97 2.22 -7.49 1.37
CA ASN A 97 2.84 -6.17 1.50
C ASN A 97 4.38 -6.25 1.48
N ASP A 98 4.97 -7.18 2.24
CA ASP A 98 6.42 -7.40 2.26
C ASP A 98 6.96 -7.78 0.86
N PHE A 99 6.23 -8.64 0.17
CA PHE A 99 6.57 -8.99 -1.21
C PHE A 99 6.53 -7.79 -2.17
N VAL A 100 5.51 -6.94 -2.07
CA VAL A 100 5.39 -5.73 -2.91
C VAL A 100 6.49 -4.73 -2.57
N ASP A 101 6.85 -4.57 -1.31
CA ASP A 101 7.96 -3.70 -0.89
C ASP A 101 9.28 -4.13 -1.56
N ASP A 102 9.59 -5.43 -1.59
CA ASP A 102 10.74 -5.96 -2.32
C ASP A 102 10.65 -5.67 -3.83
N GLN A 103 9.46 -5.75 -4.43
CA GLN A 103 9.27 -5.44 -5.85
C GLN A 103 9.47 -3.93 -6.13
N ILE A 104 9.02 -3.06 -5.26
CA ILE A 104 9.27 -1.61 -5.31
C ILE A 104 10.78 -1.35 -5.20
N GLY A 105 11.43 -1.98 -4.24
CA GLY A 105 12.89 -1.91 -4.07
C GLY A 105 13.66 -2.29 -5.33
N ARG A 106 13.24 -3.35 -6.04
CA ARG A 106 13.84 -3.76 -7.32
C ARG A 106 13.74 -2.67 -8.38
N VAL A 107 12.58 -2.02 -8.53
CA VAL A 107 12.38 -0.95 -9.51
C VAL A 107 13.23 0.27 -9.17
N ILE A 108 13.23 0.70 -7.91
CA ILE A 108 14.05 1.84 -7.45
C ILE A 108 15.54 1.54 -7.65
N ASN A 109 15.97 0.31 -7.40
CA ASN A 109 17.37 -0.11 -7.56
C ASN A 109 17.80 -0.27 -9.03
N ALA A 110 16.87 -0.32 -9.97
CA ALA A 110 17.17 -0.33 -11.40
C ALA A 110 17.54 1.06 -11.96
N LEU A 111 17.27 2.13 -11.24
CA LEU A 111 17.75 3.47 -11.61
C LEU A 111 19.28 3.53 -11.51
N THR A 112 19.94 4.04 -12.54
CA THR A 112 21.37 4.32 -12.48
C THR A 112 21.67 5.44 -11.46
N PRO A 113 22.93 5.61 -11.01
CA PRO A 113 23.29 6.73 -10.13
C PRO A 113 22.84 8.09 -10.69
N GLU A 114 23.09 8.34 -11.97
CA GLU A 114 22.72 9.59 -12.66
C GLU A 114 21.20 9.78 -12.71
N GLN A 115 20.45 8.73 -12.99
CA GLN A 115 18.98 8.78 -12.96
C GLN A 115 18.47 9.06 -11.54
N ARG A 116 19.07 8.46 -10.52
CA ARG A 116 18.68 8.72 -9.12
C ARG A 116 18.89 10.16 -8.70
N GLU A 117 19.94 10.82 -9.20
CA GLU A 117 20.24 12.22 -8.93
C GLU A 117 19.32 13.18 -9.70
N ASN A 118 18.55 12.69 -10.67
CA ASN A 118 17.66 13.50 -11.51
C ASN A 118 16.22 12.97 -11.59
N THR A 119 15.81 12.11 -10.68
CA THR A 119 14.47 11.53 -10.69
C THR A 119 13.74 11.77 -9.37
N TRP A 120 12.53 12.31 -9.48
CA TRP A 120 11.57 12.33 -8.38
C TRP A 120 10.95 10.95 -8.25
N VAL A 121 10.94 10.41 -7.05
CA VAL A 121 10.24 9.15 -6.74
C VAL A 121 9.11 9.46 -5.77
N ILE A 122 7.88 9.14 -6.18
CA ILE A 122 6.68 9.34 -5.37
C ILE A 122 6.10 7.96 -5.06
N TYR A 123 5.93 7.68 -3.77
CA TYR A 123 5.27 6.47 -3.29
C TYR A 123 3.97 6.86 -2.59
N THR A 124 2.89 6.22 -2.99
CA THR A 124 1.57 6.40 -2.40
C THR A 124 0.70 5.17 -2.66
N SER A 125 -0.50 5.15 -2.10
CA SER A 125 -1.55 4.15 -2.35
C SER A 125 -2.83 4.86 -2.80
N ASP A 126 -3.74 4.15 -3.44
CA ASP A 126 -5.07 4.63 -3.80
C ASP A 126 -5.99 4.72 -2.57
N HIS A 127 -5.94 3.74 -1.68
CA HIS A 127 -6.70 3.65 -0.43
C HIS A 127 -6.00 2.72 0.56
N GLY A 128 -6.48 2.70 1.79
CA GLY A 128 -6.09 1.75 2.83
C GLY A 128 -6.99 0.50 2.87
N GLU A 129 -7.02 -0.16 4.03
CA GLU A 129 -7.76 -1.40 4.27
C GLU A 129 -8.26 -1.41 5.73
N MET A 130 -9.50 -1.84 5.95
CA MET A 130 -10.10 -1.84 7.30
C MET A 130 -9.46 -2.84 8.25
N MET A 131 -9.00 -3.98 7.76
CA MET A 131 -8.29 -5.01 8.55
C MET A 131 -8.98 -5.42 9.86
N GLY A 132 -10.30 -5.36 9.91
CA GLY A 132 -11.08 -5.64 11.10
C GLY A 132 -11.40 -4.42 11.99
N ALA A 133 -10.80 -3.26 11.74
CA ALA A 133 -11.15 -2.03 12.43
C ALA A 133 -12.65 -1.73 12.28
N HIS A 134 -13.28 -1.30 13.36
CA HIS A 134 -14.73 -1.03 13.40
C HIS A 134 -15.59 -2.25 12.96
N LYS A 135 -15.11 -3.46 13.20
CA LYS A 135 -15.73 -4.72 12.73
C LYS A 135 -15.89 -4.83 11.21
N LEU A 136 -15.17 -4.02 10.46
CA LEU A 136 -15.20 -3.99 9.00
C LEU A 136 -13.92 -4.61 8.42
N ILE A 137 -14.05 -5.25 7.27
CA ILE A 137 -12.93 -5.77 6.48
C ILE A 137 -13.02 -5.25 5.05
N SER A 138 -11.91 -5.31 4.33
CA SER A 138 -11.80 -4.75 2.99
C SER A 138 -11.95 -3.22 3.00
N LYS A 139 -12.47 -2.65 1.96
CA LYS A 139 -12.74 -1.22 1.78
C LYS A 139 -14.13 -1.04 1.21
N GLY A 140 -14.70 0.14 1.42
CA GLY A 140 -16.06 0.45 0.98
C GLY A 140 -16.37 1.93 1.05
N ALA A 141 -17.64 2.29 0.97
CA ALA A 141 -18.12 3.67 0.98
C ALA A 141 -18.11 4.25 2.41
N ALA A 142 -16.92 4.35 3.00
CA ALA A 142 -16.68 4.92 4.33
C ALA A 142 -15.38 5.73 4.35
N MET A 143 -15.34 6.73 5.24
CA MET A 143 -14.21 7.66 5.33
C MET A 143 -13.45 7.49 6.65
N TYR A 144 -13.21 6.24 7.04
CA TYR A 144 -12.36 5.93 8.18
C TYR A 144 -10.88 6.19 7.83
N ASP A 145 -10.10 6.58 8.81
CA ASP A 145 -8.66 6.78 8.65
C ASP A 145 -7.97 5.52 8.09
N ASP A 146 -8.45 4.35 8.44
CA ASP A 146 -7.93 3.08 7.95
C ASP A 146 -8.03 2.93 6.43
N ILE A 147 -8.96 3.65 5.79
CA ILE A 147 -9.12 3.69 4.32
C ILE A 147 -8.49 4.95 3.71
N THR A 148 -8.65 6.11 4.36
CA THR A 148 -8.34 7.40 3.71
C THR A 148 -6.96 7.96 4.07
N ARG A 149 -6.38 7.53 5.19
CA ARG A 149 -5.04 7.95 5.61
C ARG A 149 -3.98 7.04 4.99
N ILE A 150 -3.63 7.35 3.76
CA ILE A 150 -2.66 6.61 2.96
C ILE A 150 -1.24 7.20 3.10
N PRO A 151 -0.19 6.42 2.83
CA PRO A 151 1.17 6.93 2.82
C PRO A 151 1.39 7.89 1.64
N LEU A 152 2.22 8.90 1.87
CA LEU A 152 2.83 9.70 0.81
C LEU A 152 4.29 9.95 1.16
N ILE A 153 5.18 9.40 0.33
CA ILE A 153 6.63 9.60 0.45
C ILE A 153 7.13 10.19 -0.86
N ILE A 154 7.78 11.33 -0.79
CA ILE A 154 8.37 12.00 -1.95
C ILE A 154 9.88 12.11 -1.73
N ARG A 155 10.64 11.51 -2.63
CA ARG A 155 12.08 11.69 -2.72
C ARG A 155 12.40 12.59 -3.90
N SER A 156 12.93 13.78 -3.61
CA SER A 156 13.46 14.68 -4.64
C SER A 156 14.93 14.39 -4.93
N PRO A 157 15.44 14.78 -6.11
CA PRO A 157 16.87 14.69 -6.44
C PRO A 157 17.78 15.39 -5.43
N GLN A 158 17.36 16.56 -4.93
CA GLN A 158 18.12 17.36 -3.95
C GLN A 158 17.84 16.98 -2.49
N GLY A 159 17.08 15.98 -2.26
CA GLY A 159 16.44 15.41 -1.10
C GLY A 159 16.86 15.87 0.27
N GLU A 160 16.21 16.87 0.82
CA GLU A 160 16.19 17.08 2.27
C GLU A 160 15.22 16.10 2.94
N ARG A 161 15.67 15.46 4.01
CA ARG A 161 14.77 14.67 4.86
C ARG A 161 13.94 15.61 5.73
N ARG A 162 12.63 15.60 5.52
CA ARG A 162 11.68 16.30 6.39
C ARG A 162 10.37 15.54 6.51
N GLN A 163 9.73 15.65 7.64
CA GLN A 163 8.34 15.25 7.84
C GLN A 163 7.46 16.49 7.65
N VAL A 164 6.33 16.29 6.98
CA VAL A 164 5.31 17.33 6.77
C VAL A 164 4.03 16.87 7.46
N ASP A 165 3.57 17.62 8.44
CA ASP A 165 2.38 17.27 9.24
C ASP A 165 1.09 17.88 8.68
N THR A 166 1.21 18.74 7.66
CA THR A 166 0.04 19.30 6.96
C THR A 166 -0.64 18.21 6.14
N PRO A 167 -1.95 18.00 6.31
CA PRO A 167 -2.69 17.07 5.48
C PRO A 167 -2.60 17.46 3.99
N VAL A 168 -2.36 16.46 3.15
CA VAL A 168 -2.33 16.56 1.70
C VAL A 168 -3.19 15.47 1.07
N SER A 169 -3.50 15.59 -0.19
CA SER A 169 -4.35 14.66 -0.92
C SER A 169 -3.76 14.36 -2.30
N HIS A 170 -4.21 13.31 -2.96
CA HIS A 170 -3.82 12.98 -4.34
C HIS A 170 -4.03 14.12 -5.33
N ILE A 171 -5.02 14.98 -5.10
CA ILE A 171 -5.28 16.15 -5.95
C ILE A 171 -4.13 17.17 -5.92
N ASP A 172 -3.29 17.15 -4.88
CA ASP A 172 -2.13 18.01 -4.74
C ASP A 172 -0.92 17.51 -5.54
N LEU A 173 -0.91 16.24 -5.99
CA LEU A 173 0.24 15.65 -6.67
C LEU A 173 0.52 16.36 -8.00
N LEU A 174 -0.48 16.48 -8.86
CA LEU A 174 -0.30 17.08 -10.19
C LEU A 174 0.21 18.53 -10.13
N PRO A 175 -0.35 19.43 -9.30
CA PRO A 175 0.18 20.79 -9.20
C PRO A 175 1.55 20.88 -8.49
N THR A 176 2.00 19.80 -7.83
CA THR A 176 3.31 19.75 -7.17
C THR A 176 4.42 19.27 -8.12
N MET A 177 4.09 18.46 -9.11
CA MET A 177 5.02 17.97 -10.14
C MET A 177 5.26 19.00 -11.25
#